data_48eb565d1e438590efaef9262d81a583
#
_entry.id   48eb565d1e438590efaef9262d81a583
#
_cell.length_a   1.000
_cell.length_b   1.000
_cell.length_c   1.000
_cell.angle_alpha   90.00
_cell.angle_beta   90.00
_cell.angle_gamma   90.00
#
_symmetry.space_group_name_H-M   'P 1'
#
loop_
_entity.id
_entity.type
_entity.pdbx_description
1 polymer ?
#
loop_
_entity_poly.entity_id
_entity_poly.type
_entity_poly.pdbx_seq_one_letter_code
_entity_poly.pdbx_strand_id
1 'polypeptide(L)'
;AREALEKEVAGGLEGGLLVVDGPVRLLREGPLLGYIKTHWVRYLPKEREALLEALAPGERTPAFRVHRKGLELASWYVRLPLPPEGLRPPLAGLLRVETPLAGPCLALADLSLGLFPALASHPVKDPRAPQNLLPVGGLERELSRRMGRPEVVGRMLARYLGGAR
;
A
#
# COMPACT_ATOMS: atom_id res chain seq x y z
N ALA A 1 14.04 -4.20 13.20
CA ALA A 1 13.08 -3.92 14.28
C ALA A 1 11.67 -3.66 13.72
N ARG A 2 11.42 -2.62 12.89
CA ARG A 2 10.09 -2.27 12.37
C ARG A 2 9.42 -3.43 11.61
N GLU A 3 10.12 -4.03 10.66
CA GLU A 3 9.60 -5.13 9.83
C GLU A 3 9.21 -6.37 10.66
N ALA A 4 9.96 -6.66 11.72
CA ALA A 4 9.65 -7.77 12.63
C ALA A 4 8.35 -7.49 13.41
N LEU A 5 8.18 -6.26 13.91
CA LEU A 5 6.97 -5.85 14.62
C LEU A 5 5.74 -5.85 13.71
N GLU A 6 5.89 -5.37 12.46
CA GLU A 6 4.80 -5.41 11.47
C GLU A 6 4.34 -6.85 11.19
N LYS A 7 5.28 -7.80 11.10
CA LYS A 7 4.97 -9.23 10.92
C LYS A 7 4.26 -9.83 12.13
N GLU A 8 4.72 -9.51 13.33
CA GLU A 8 4.14 -9.99 14.58
C GLU A 8 2.69 -9.51 14.73
N VAL A 9 2.46 -8.20 14.55
CA VAL A 9 1.11 -7.61 14.61
C VAL A 9 0.20 -8.22 13.53
N ALA A 10 0.66 -8.31 12.30
CA ALA A 10 -0.12 -8.86 11.19
C ALA A 10 -0.45 -10.35 11.39
N GLY A 11 0.48 -11.12 11.97
CA GLY A 11 0.27 -12.54 12.30
C GLY A 11 -0.73 -12.77 13.43
N GLY A 12 -0.84 -11.83 14.37
CA GLY A 12 -1.80 -11.91 15.47
C GLY A 12 -3.21 -11.42 15.16
N LEU A 13 -3.44 -10.82 13.98
CA LEU A 13 -4.78 -10.38 13.57
C LEU A 13 -5.60 -11.54 13.03
N GLU A 14 -6.66 -11.90 13.73
CA GLU A 14 -7.65 -12.89 13.30
C GLU A 14 -8.73 -12.24 12.43
N GLY A 15 -9.36 -13.05 11.57
CA GLY A 15 -10.53 -12.67 10.77
C GLY A 15 -10.21 -12.29 9.33
N GLY A 16 -11.14 -11.64 8.70
CA GLY A 16 -11.29 -11.32 7.30
C GLY A 16 -10.05 -10.89 6.49
N LEU A 17 -10.27 -9.97 5.58
CA LEU A 17 -9.22 -9.44 4.71
C LEU A 17 -8.26 -8.51 5.50
N LEU A 18 -6.98 -8.83 5.47
CA LEU A 18 -5.92 -7.93 5.91
C LEU A 18 -5.36 -7.13 4.74
N VAL A 19 -5.30 -5.81 4.89
CA VAL A 19 -4.67 -4.91 3.92
C VAL A 19 -3.46 -4.25 4.56
N VAL A 20 -2.28 -4.39 3.95
CA VAL A 20 -1.03 -3.79 4.41
C VAL A 20 -0.56 -2.65 3.49
N ASP A 21 -0.08 -1.56 4.07
CA ASP A 21 0.54 -0.46 3.33
C ASP A 21 1.98 -0.84 2.97
N GLY A 22 2.17 -1.18 1.71
CA GLY A 22 3.44 -1.64 1.17
C GLY A 22 3.41 -3.07 0.64
N PRO A 23 4.57 -3.61 0.28
CA PRO A 23 4.67 -4.95 -0.28
C PRO A 23 4.38 -6.04 0.76
N VAL A 24 3.75 -7.12 0.33
CA VAL A 24 3.56 -8.34 1.14
C VAL A 24 4.92 -8.92 1.51
N ARG A 25 5.20 -9.04 2.80
CA ARG A 25 6.47 -9.54 3.35
C ARG A 25 6.31 -10.75 4.26
N LEU A 26 5.08 -11.20 4.42
CA LEU A 26 4.73 -12.33 5.28
C LEU A 26 3.68 -13.19 4.58
N LEU A 27 3.60 -14.44 5.00
CA LEU A 27 2.48 -15.32 4.71
C LEU A 27 1.65 -15.43 5.99
N ARG A 28 0.33 -15.46 5.83
CA ARG A 28 -0.62 -15.73 6.91
C ARG A 28 -1.76 -16.58 6.36
N GLU A 29 -2.49 -17.21 7.25
CA GLU A 29 -3.77 -17.80 6.91
C GLU A 29 -4.81 -16.71 6.62
N GLY A 30 -5.62 -16.94 5.59
CA GLY A 30 -6.65 -16.00 5.14
C GLY A 30 -6.18 -14.95 4.12
N PRO A 31 -7.13 -14.15 3.62
CA PRO A 31 -6.88 -13.20 2.53
C PRO A 31 -6.01 -12.02 2.99
N LEU A 32 -4.99 -11.73 2.20
CA LEU A 32 -4.01 -10.68 2.45
C LEU A 32 -3.78 -9.88 1.17
N LEU A 33 -3.86 -8.56 1.25
CA LEU A 33 -3.49 -7.63 0.18
C LEU A 33 -2.38 -6.70 0.65
N GLY A 34 -1.33 -6.57 -0.14
CA GLY A 34 -0.38 -5.47 -0.03
C GLY A 34 -0.67 -4.44 -1.12
N TYR A 35 -0.68 -3.15 -0.81
CA TYR A 35 -0.81 -2.10 -1.81
C TYR A 35 0.39 -1.17 -1.79
N ILE A 36 0.95 -0.90 -2.98
CA ILE A 36 2.20 -0.18 -3.16
C ILE A 36 1.92 1.10 -3.95
N LYS A 37 2.25 2.23 -3.34
CA LYS A 37 2.03 3.58 -3.88
C LYS A 37 3.18 4.07 -4.75
N THR A 38 4.38 3.55 -4.55
CA THR A 38 5.61 3.99 -5.22
C THR A 38 6.16 2.89 -6.11
N HIS A 39 6.45 3.23 -7.36
CA HIS A 39 6.82 2.27 -8.39
C HIS A 39 8.33 2.32 -8.71
N TRP A 40 9.18 2.14 -7.68
CA TRP A 40 10.63 2.07 -7.83
C TRP A 40 11.08 0.88 -8.67
N VAL A 41 10.36 -0.22 -8.61
CA VAL A 41 10.59 -1.42 -9.41
C VAL A 41 9.44 -1.60 -10.37
N ARG A 42 9.76 -1.69 -11.64
CA ARG A 42 8.80 -1.99 -12.70
C ARG A 42 8.79 -3.49 -12.96
N TYR A 43 7.62 -4.09 -12.89
CA TYR A 43 7.45 -5.54 -13.07
C TYR A 43 6.90 -5.91 -14.45
N LEU A 44 6.38 -4.93 -15.19
CA LEU A 44 5.96 -5.16 -16.56
C LEU A 44 7.14 -4.93 -17.53
N PRO A 45 7.22 -5.71 -18.61
CA PRO A 45 8.14 -5.44 -19.69
C PRO A 45 7.96 -4.01 -20.23
N LYS A 46 9.06 -3.39 -20.67
CA LYS A 46 9.07 -1.99 -21.10
C LYS A 46 8.04 -1.69 -22.20
N GLU A 47 7.82 -2.67 -23.10
CA GLU A 47 6.86 -2.59 -24.20
C GLU A 47 5.40 -2.55 -23.72
N ARG A 48 5.15 -2.95 -22.47
CA ARG A 48 3.81 -2.97 -21.85
C ARG A 48 3.59 -1.85 -20.84
N GLU A 49 4.58 -1.01 -20.59
CA GLU A 49 4.44 0.13 -19.65
C GLU A 49 3.37 1.13 -20.10
N ALA A 50 3.21 1.33 -21.41
CA ALA A 50 2.15 2.17 -21.96
C ALA A 50 0.73 1.73 -21.54
N LEU A 51 0.53 0.44 -21.23
CA LEU A 51 -0.75 -0.05 -20.70
C LEU A 51 -1.09 0.56 -19.33
N LEU A 52 -0.06 0.87 -18.51
CA LEU A 52 -0.28 1.49 -17.21
C LEU A 52 -0.78 2.92 -17.33
N GLU A 53 -0.32 3.65 -18.34
CA GLU A 53 -0.75 5.02 -18.65
C GLU A 53 -2.16 5.03 -19.24
N ALA A 54 -2.49 4.03 -20.04
CA ALA A 54 -3.79 3.88 -20.69
C ALA A 54 -4.91 3.36 -19.78
N LEU A 55 -4.58 2.81 -18.60
CA LEU A 55 -5.58 2.32 -17.64
C LEU A 55 -6.50 3.47 -17.22
N ALA A 56 -7.81 3.29 -17.42
CA ALA A 56 -8.81 4.23 -16.94
C ALA A 56 -9.06 4.09 -15.43
N PRO A 57 -9.56 5.14 -14.75
CA PRO A 57 -9.99 5.04 -13.37
C PRO A 57 -10.98 3.89 -13.15
N GLY A 58 -10.73 3.07 -12.14
CA GLY A 58 -11.54 1.88 -11.85
C GLY A 58 -11.17 0.63 -12.65
N GLU A 59 -10.14 0.71 -13.49
CA GLU A 59 -9.62 -0.46 -14.21
C GLU A 59 -8.39 -1.06 -13.52
N ARG A 60 -8.13 -2.33 -13.84
CA ARG A 60 -6.93 -3.05 -13.43
C ARG A 60 -6.26 -3.77 -14.60
N THR A 61 -4.97 -4.05 -14.45
CA THR A 61 -4.30 -4.99 -15.35
C THR A 61 -4.72 -6.44 -15.04
N PRO A 62 -4.49 -7.38 -15.95
CA PRO A 62 -4.42 -8.79 -15.60
C PRO A 62 -3.43 -9.01 -14.45
N ALA A 63 -3.69 -10.02 -13.62
CA ALA A 63 -2.76 -10.44 -12.59
C ALA A 63 -1.56 -11.16 -13.22
N PHE A 64 -0.37 -10.88 -12.71
CA PHE A 64 0.88 -11.52 -13.13
C PHE A 64 1.63 -12.08 -11.91
N ARG A 65 2.44 -13.10 -12.12
CA ARG A 65 3.25 -13.71 -11.06
C ARG A 65 4.49 -12.87 -10.77
N VAL A 66 4.78 -12.71 -9.50
CA VAL A 66 6.01 -12.09 -9.00
C VAL A 66 6.66 -13.03 -7.99
N HIS A 67 7.94 -13.32 -8.20
CA HIS A 67 8.76 -14.00 -7.20
C HIS A 67 9.64 -12.98 -6.49
N ARG A 68 9.57 -12.94 -5.16
CA ARG A 68 10.35 -11.99 -4.36
C ARG A 68 10.72 -12.57 -2.99
N LYS A 69 12.02 -12.70 -2.74
CA LYS A 69 12.57 -13.18 -1.45
C LYS A 69 11.92 -14.48 -0.96
N GLY A 70 11.74 -15.44 -1.86
CA GLY A 70 11.13 -16.73 -1.56
C GLY A 70 9.59 -16.71 -1.47
N LEU A 71 8.95 -15.58 -1.73
CA LEU A 71 7.50 -15.47 -1.80
C LEU A 71 7.02 -15.53 -3.25
N GLU A 72 6.04 -16.40 -3.50
CA GLU A 72 5.28 -16.44 -4.75
C GLU A 72 4.03 -15.58 -4.59
N LEU A 73 3.92 -14.54 -5.41
CA LEU A 73 2.87 -13.54 -5.32
C LEU A 73 2.14 -13.40 -6.66
N ALA A 74 0.83 -13.15 -6.60
CA ALA A 74 0.09 -12.55 -7.70
C ALA A 74 0.10 -11.04 -7.52
N SER A 75 0.34 -10.29 -8.59
CA SER A 75 0.36 -8.83 -8.57
C SER A 75 -0.40 -8.25 -9.76
N TRP A 76 -1.00 -7.08 -9.57
CA TRP A 76 -1.69 -6.33 -10.63
C TRP A 76 -1.63 -4.83 -10.31
N TYR A 77 -1.96 -4.01 -11.30
CA TYR A 77 -2.10 -2.56 -11.12
C TYR A 77 -3.56 -2.16 -11.16
N VAL A 78 -3.94 -1.22 -10.31
CA VAL A 78 -5.28 -0.62 -10.23
C VAL A 78 -5.15 0.89 -10.39
N ARG A 79 -5.98 1.48 -11.24
CA ARG A 79 -6.08 2.93 -11.38
C ARG A 79 -7.19 3.47 -10.48
N LEU A 80 -6.81 4.30 -9.50
CA LEU A 80 -7.76 4.99 -8.65
C LEU A 80 -8.45 6.15 -9.39
N PRO A 81 -9.66 6.55 -8.98
CA PRO A 81 -10.27 7.78 -9.45
C PRO A 81 -9.34 8.97 -9.23
N LEU A 82 -9.19 9.78 -10.26
CA LEU A 82 -8.39 10.99 -10.22
C LEU A 82 -9.31 12.22 -10.13
N PRO A 83 -8.90 13.27 -9.43
CA PRO A 83 -9.65 14.53 -9.48
C PRO A 83 -9.70 15.06 -10.92
N PRO A 84 -10.77 15.76 -11.31
CA PRO A 84 -11.02 16.13 -12.72
C PRO A 84 -9.99 17.10 -13.33
N GLU A 85 -9.23 17.85 -12.52
CA GLU A 85 -8.38 18.94 -12.99
C GLU A 85 -6.93 18.84 -12.50
N GLY A 86 -5.99 19.31 -13.33
CA GLY A 86 -4.58 19.53 -12.99
C GLY A 86 -3.57 18.71 -13.82
N LEU A 87 -2.34 19.23 -13.84
CA LEU A 87 -1.19 18.54 -14.47
C LEU A 87 -0.85 17.31 -13.64
N ARG A 88 -0.88 16.12 -14.26
CA ARG A 88 -0.70 14.86 -13.57
C ARG A 88 0.46 14.06 -14.13
N PRO A 89 1.29 13.47 -13.27
CA PRO A 89 2.23 12.46 -13.72
C PRO A 89 1.50 11.29 -14.40
N PRO A 90 2.09 10.63 -15.40
CA PRO A 90 1.48 9.51 -16.13
C PRO A 90 0.98 8.38 -15.22
N LEU A 91 1.66 8.15 -14.08
CA LEU A 91 1.32 7.12 -13.11
C LEU A 91 0.53 7.65 -11.90
N ALA A 92 -0.05 8.85 -11.97
CA ALA A 92 -0.87 9.37 -10.89
C ALA A 92 -2.07 8.45 -10.64
N GLY A 93 -2.38 8.20 -9.37
CA GLY A 93 -3.48 7.32 -8.98
C GLY A 93 -3.24 5.84 -9.25
N LEU A 94 -2.07 5.44 -9.74
CA LEU A 94 -1.76 4.03 -9.96
C LEU A 94 -1.30 3.38 -8.66
N LEU A 95 -1.97 2.31 -8.25
CA LEU A 95 -1.53 1.41 -7.20
C LEU A 95 -1.05 0.10 -7.80
N ARG A 96 0.01 -0.48 -7.26
CA ARG A 96 0.31 -1.89 -7.46
C ARG A 96 -0.19 -2.67 -6.25
N VAL A 97 -0.95 -3.70 -6.51
CA VAL A 97 -1.52 -4.58 -5.49
C VAL A 97 -0.89 -5.95 -5.62
N GLU A 98 -0.71 -6.64 -4.51
CA GLU A 98 -0.20 -8.00 -4.51
C GLU A 98 -0.80 -8.83 -3.39
N THR A 99 -0.84 -10.14 -3.61
CA THR A 99 -1.34 -11.15 -2.66
C THR A 99 -0.49 -12.43 -2.78
N PRO A 100 -0.40 -13.27 -1.73
CA PRO A 100 0.18 -14.60 -1.87
C PRO A 100 -0.50 -15.41 -2.96
N LEU A 101 0.28 -16.10 -3.80
CA LEU A 101 -0.23 -16.81 -4.96
C LEU A 101 -1.14 -18.01 -4.57
N ALA A 102 -0.93 -18.57 -3.37
CA ALA A 102 -1.75 -19.66 -2.83
C ALA A 102 -3.19 -19.25 -2.46
N GLY A 103 -3.51 -17.94 -2.45
CA GLY A 103 -4.81 -17.43 -2.08
C GLY A 103 -5.78 -17.27 -3.27
N PRO A 104 -6.97 -16.72 -3.03
CA PRO A 104 -8.00 -16.47 -4.05
C PRO A 104 -7.66 -15.22 -4.90
N CYS A 105 -6.55 -15.27 -5.64
CA CYS A 105 -5.93 -14.12 -6.30
C CYS A 105 -6.89 -13.33 -7.21
N LEU A 106 -7.70 -14.02 -8.03
CA LEU A 106 -8.62 -13.36 -8.96
C LEU A 106 -9.76 -12.66 -8.22
N ALA A 107 -10.35 -13.32 -7.22
CA ALA A 107 -11.40 -12.73 -6.41
C ALA A 107 -10.90 -11.50 -5.64
N LEU A 108 -9.66 -11.53 -5.12
CA LEU A 108 -9.03 -10.39 -4.47
C LEU A 108 -8.68 -9.27 -5.46
N ALA A 109 -8.31 -9.63 -6.69
CA ALA A 109 -8.06 -8.65 -7.73
C ALA A 109 -9.34 -7.91 -8.12
N ASP A 110 -10.46 -8.61 -8.25
CA ASP A 110 -11.76 -8.00 -8.55
C ASP A 110 -12.29 -7.19 -7.37
N LEU A 111 -12.16 -7.71 -6.14
CA LEU A 111 -12.50 -6.96 -4.93
C LEU A 111 -11.73 -5.64 -4.83
N SER A 112 -10.48 -5.62 -5.25
CA SER A 112 -9.62 -4.44 -5.19
C SER A 112 -10.14 -3.26 -6.01
N LEU A 113 -10.93 -3.52 -7.07
CA LEU A 113 -11.55 -2.49 -7.92
C LEU A 113 -12.63 -1.68 -7.19
N GLY A 114 -13.32 -2.27 -6.23
CA GLY A 114 -14.28 -1.55 -5.38
C GLY A 114 -13.61 -1.01 -4.09
N LEU A 115 -12.74 -1.80 -3.49
CA LEU A 115 -12.14 -1.50 -2.19
C LEU A 115 -11.24 -0.27 -2.23
N PHE A 116 -10.25 -0.23 -3.10
CA PHE A 116 -9.27 0.87 -3.11
C PHE A 116 -9.87 2.21 -3.56
N PRO A 117 -10.73 2.30 -4.57
CA PRO A 117 -11.43 3.54 -4.88
C PRO A 117 -12.29 4.07 -3.73
N ALA A 118 -13.00 3.19 -3.00
CA ALA A 118 -13.81 3.58 -1.86
C ALA A 118 -12.97 4.11 -0.67
N LEU A 119 -11.72 3.64 -0.55
CA LEU A 119 -10.79 4.04 0.51
C LEU A 119 -9.82 5.15 0.07
N ALA A 120 -9.85 5.57 -1.19
CA ALA A 120 -8.94 6.59 -1.72
C ALA A 120 -9.12 7.93 -1.00
N SER A 121 -8.01 8.63 -0.73
CA SER A 121 -8.05 9.93 -0.09
C SER A 121 -8.55 11.02 -1.05
N HIS A 122 -9.16 12.05 -0.50
CA HIS A 122 -9.66 13.19 -1.28
C HIS A 122 -8.51 14.17 -1.60
N PRO A 123 -8.38 14.61 -2.86
CA PRO A 123 -7.23 15.43 -3.32
C PRO A 123 -7.07 16.76 -2.59
N VAL A 124 -8.16 17.34 -2.08
CA VAL A 124 -8.11 18.61 -1.32
C VAL A 124 -7.50 18.43 0.08
N LYS A 125 -7.59 17.22 0.65
CA LYS A 125 -7.18 16.94 2.03
C LYS A 125 -5.83 16.28 2.15
N ASP A 126 -5.32 15.69 1.08
CA ASP A 126 -4.06 14.96 1.09
C ASP A 126 -3.28 15.23 -0.21
N PRO A 127 -2.06 15.80 -0.11
CA PRO A 127 -1.23 16.08 -1.28
C PRO A 127 -0.79 14.80 -2.03
N ARG A 128 -0.90 13.62 -1.40
CA ARG A 128 -0.62 12.31 -2.01
C ARG A 128 -1.88 11.61 -2.50
N ALA A 129 -3.00 12.32 -2.53
CA ALA A 129 -4.24 11.77 -3.07
C ALA A 129 -4.11 11.44 -4.57
N PRO A 130 -4.82 10.42 -5.03
CA PRO A 130 -5.70 9.51 -4.28
C PRO A 130 -4.98 8.28 -3.70
N GLN A 131 -3.68 8.15 -3.90
CA GLN A 131 -2.89 6.95 -3.55
C GLN A 131 -2.76 6.71 -2.04
N ASN A 132 -3.00 7.73 -1.21
CA ASN A 132 -3.07 7.54 0.23
C ASN A 132 -4.49 7.10 0.62
N LEU A 133 -4.60 5.99 1.35
CA LEU A 133 -5.91 5.48 1.77
C LEU A 133 -6.37 6.17 3.06
N LEU A 134 -7.66 6.48 3.14
CA LEU A 134 -8.27 7.15 4.30
C LEU A 134 -7.99 6.49 5.65
N PRO A 135 -8.08 5.15 5.80
CA PRO A 135 -7.78 4.49 7.07
C PRO A 135 -6.34 4.69 7.52
N VAL A 136 -5.37 4.65 6.58
CA VAL A 136 -3.95 4.86 6.89
C VAL A 136 -3.70 6.28 7.36
N GLY A 137 -4.22 7.29 6.66
CA GLY A 137 -4.12 8.68 7.08
C GLY A 137 -4.82 8.95 8.42
N GLY A 138 -5.91 8.24 8.72
CA GLY A 138 -6.57 8.27 10.02
C GLY A 138 -5.68 7.71 11.13
N LEU A 139 -5.08 6.55 10.90
CA LEU A 139 -4.17 5.90 11.83
C LEU A 139 -2.89 6.72 12.07
N GLU A 140 -2.29 7.27 11.03
CA GLU A 140 -1.12 8.16 11.14
C GLU A 140 -1.42 9.38 12.01
N ARG A 141 -2.58 10.01 11.84
CA ARG A 141 -3.01 11.15 12.69
C ARG A 141 -3.20 10.74 14.15
N GLU A 142 -3.83 9.60 14.40
CA GLU A 142 -4.05 9.11 15.76
C GLU A 142 -2.72 8.74 16.45
N LEU A 143 -1.82 8.08 15.74
CA LEU A 143 -0.48 7.78 16.24
C LEU A 143 0.29 9.06 16.56
N SER A 144 0.27 10.04 15.65
CA SER A 144 0.92 11.35 15.88
C SER A 144 0.35 12.09 17.09
N ARG A 145 -0.96 11.98 17.31
CA ARG A 145 -1.62 12.57 18.49
C ARG A 145 -1.14 11.91 19.78
N ARG A 146 -1.02 10.57 19.81
CA ARG A 146 -0.60 9.81 21.00
C ARG A 146 0.90 9.91 21.26
N MET A 147 1.71 9.87 20.22
CA MET A 147 3.17 9.91 20.33
C MET A 147 3.72 11.34 20.48
N GLY A 148 2.95 12.35 20.14
CA GLY A 148 3.39 13.73 20.10
C GLY A 148 4.18 14.07 18.83
N ARG A 149 4.75 15.27 18.80
CA ARG A 149 5.52 15.73 17.64
C ARG A 149 6.80 14.93 17.47
N PRO A 150 7.13 14.43 16.26
CA PRO A 150 8.32 13.60 16.01
C PRO A 150 9.62 14.25 16.52
N GLU A 151 9.73 15.58 16.45
CA GLU A 151 10.91 16.33 16.93
C GLU A 151 11.03 16.29 18.46
N VAL A 152 9.91 16.23 19.17
CA VAL A 152 9.88 16.13 20.63
C VAL A 152 10.25 14.72 21.05
N VAL A 153 9.65 13.73 20.43
CA VAL A 153 9.94 12.31 20.67
C VAL A 153 11.40 12.02 20.36
N GLY A 154 11.92 12.50 19.22
CA GLY A 154 13.34 12.34 18.84
C GLY A 154 14.29 12.94 19.88
N ARG A 155 13.98 14.13 20.41
CA ARG A 155 14.78 14.76 21.48
C ARG A 155 14.70 14.00 22.80
N MET A 156 13.54 13.48 23.16
CA MET A 156 13.38 12.64 24.35
C MET A 156 14.18 11.35 24.25
N LEU A 157 14.10 10.65 23.12
CA LEU A 157 14.87 9.44 22.84
C LEU A 157 16.39 9.71 22.85
N ALA A 158 16.83 10.80 22.23
CA ALA A 158 18.24 11.19 22.22
C ALA A 158 18.77 11.49 23.64
N ARG A 159 17.98 12.13 24.50
CA ARG A 159 18.31 12.32 25.92
C ARG A 159 18.38 11.01 26.69
N TYR A 160 17.43 10.11 26.46
CA TYR A 160 17.37 8.82 27.15
C TYR A 160 18.53 7.89 26.75
N LEU A 161 18.84 7.85 25.45
CA LEU A 161 19.94 7.03 24.91
C LEU A 161 21.32 7.68 25.06
N GLY A 162 21.39 9.02 25.08
CA GLY A 162 22.65 9.75 25.26
C GLY A 162 23.06 9.96 26.73
N GLY A 163 22.17 9.72 27.70
CA GLY A 163 22.46 9.79 29.13
C GLY A 163 23.03 8.50 29.77
N ALA A 164 23.26 7.46 28.95
CA ALA A 164 23.87 6.19 29.38
C ALA A 164 25.36 6.15 28.98
N ARG A 165 26.13 7.20 29.36
CA ARG A 165 27.60 7.18 29.36
C ARG A 165 28.10 7.53 30.76
#